data_d82c9b379fa9a83797a252932ef5e643
#
_entry.id   d82c9b379fa9a83797a252932ef5e643
#
_cell.length_a   1.000
_cell.length_b   1.000
_cell.length_c   1.000
_cell.angle_alpha   90.00
_cell.angle_beta   90.00
_cell.angle_gamma   90.00
#
_symmetry.space_group_name_H-M   'P 1'
#
loop_
_entity.id
_entity.type
_entity.pdbx_description
1 polymer ?
#
loop_
_entity_poly.entity_id
_entity_poly.type
_entity_poly.pdbx_seq_one_letter_code
_entity_poly.pdbx_strand_id
1 'polypeptide(L)'
;MKRTQIKNLSEKKGEEVLIKCWVDVRRDQGKMAFFDFRDASGKVQGIVFGKPEVLEIAKTLRSEWVVAVKGNIQERNDKNAKEFIQKVEETGVRDFFIKDVEIEITGFEILNEAEIPFELNEDVNLVTSLDNRPYTLRSDKNRAIFKVQSEIIQAFRSSLDTKDFIEFQAPKIVGGDAEGGGEVYEIDYFGHKAGLATSPQLYKQMMVGVYERVYTTGNVFRAEKHNTSRHLNEYTSLDYEFGFIEDHHDIMDMHESVLRDIVSAVGENCKDALEIFNVELPKLPEGKFPILKLIEAQELLEANFDTKAIGETDLEPEHERMLCEYSQKEWGSDFIFITHYPVSKRPFYTKEDSEDPGYTKSFDCLYRGVEITTGGQRRDNVAEMEEGLKLKGLKADQFSFYLQAFATGMPPHGGIGMGLERLTQKFLGLSNVKQATTFPREINRIDNLLSI
;
A
#
# COMPACT_ATOMS: atom_id res chain seq x y z
N MET A 1 6.33 28.13 -26.58
CA MET A 1 6.94 28.07 -25.22
C MET A 1 6.92 26.63 -24.73
N LYS A 2 7.96 26.17 -24.01
CA LYS A 2 8.02 24.83 -23.40
C LYS A 2 7.12 24.80 -22.15
N ARG A 3 6.43 23.65 -21.89
CA ARG A 3 5.61 23.46 -20.69
C ARG A 3 6.46 23.56 -19.41
N THR A 4 6.00 24.34 -18.44
CA THR A 4 6.51 24.38 -17.07
C THR A 4 5.59 23.55 -16.16
N GLN A 5 6.15 22.71 -15.29
CA GLN A 5 5.38 22.02 -14.25
C GLN A 5 5.07 22.98 -13.10
N ILE A 6 3.92 22.78 -12.44
CA ILE A 6 3.47 23.66 -11.36
C ILE A 6 4.50 23.72 -10.23
N LYS A 7 5.12 22.63 -9.82
CA LYS A 7 6.13 22.59 -8.74
C LYS A 7 7.34 23.50 -8.98
N ASN A 8 7.61 23.90 -10.23
CA ASN A 8 8.77 24.72 -10.58
C ASN A 8 8.43 26.22 -10.70
N LEU A 9 7.18 26.62 -10.41
CA LEU A 9 6.74 28.00 -10.65
C LEU A 9 7.36 29.00 -9.66
N SER A 10 7.66 28.58 -8.42
CA SER A 10 8.34 29.44 -7.43
C SER A 10 9.70 29.93 -7.89
N GLU A 11 10.37 29.19 -8.77
CA GLU A 11 11.67 29.56 -9.37
C GLU A 11 11.51 30.48 -10.59
N LYS A 12 10.28 30.75 -11.05
CA LYS A 12 9.94 31.49 -12.27
C LYS A 12 9.29 32.83 -12.02
N LYS A 13 9.51 33.43 -10.86
CA LYS A 13 8.98 34.75 -10.49
C LYS A 13 9.36 35.82 -11.52
N GLY A 14 8.36 36.55 -12.01
CA GLY A 14 8.52 37.58 -13.03
C GLY A 14 8.65 37.07 -14.47
N GLU A 15 8.71 35.76 -14.69
CA GLU A 15 8.77 35.20 -16.05
C GLU A 15 7.38 34.87 -16.59
N GLU A 16 7.24 34.90 -17.92
CA GLU A 16 6.07 34.38 -18.60
C GLU A 16 6.24 32.85 -18.77
N VAL A 17 5.23 32.09 -18.37
CA VAL A 17 5.22 30.62 -18.42
C VAL A 17 4.05 30.09 -19.21
N LEU A 18 4.19 28.83 -19.64
CA LEU A 18 3.12 28.00 -20.19
C LEU A 18 2.95 26.78 -19.28
N ILE A 19 1.81 26.66 -18.61
CA ILE A 19 1.42 25.43 -17.94
C ILE A 19 0.38 24.68 -18.77
N LYS A 20 0.33 23.34 -18.65
CA LYS A 20 -0.76 22.51 -19.17
C LYS A 20 -1.31 21.72 -18.00
N CYS A 21 -2.57 21.91 -17.70
CA CYS A 21 -3.17 21.53 -16.42
C CYS A 21 -4.67 21.22 -16.56
N TRP A 22 -5.24 20.69 -15.51
CA TRP A 22 -6.70 20.65 -15.33
C TRP A 22 -7.17 21.89 -14.58
N VAL A 23 -8.35 22.38 -14.93
CA VAL A 23 -9.10 23.36 -14.12
C VAL A 23 -9.68 22.60 -12.92
N ASP A 24 -9.21 22.88 -11.72
CA ASP A 24 -9.71 22.27 -10.49
C ASP A 24 -10.92 23.04 -9.97
N VAL A 25 -10.76 24.32 -9.69
CA VAL A 25 -11.82 25.21 -9.23
C VAL A 25 -11.82 26.51 -10.04
N ARG A 26 -13.01 27.05 -10.33
CA ARG A 26 -13.22 28.39 -10.86
C ARG A 26 -14.10 29.21 -9.92
N ARG A 27 -13.72 30.45 -9.67
CA ARG A 27 -14.47 31.42 -8.87
C ARG A 27 -14.58 32.75 -9.62
N ASP A 28 -15.78 33.17 -9.95
CA ASP A 28 -16.04 34.44 -10.65
C ASP A 28 -16.31 35.56 -9.65
N GLN A 29 -15.61 36.69 -9.82
CA GLN A 29 -15.78 37.91 -9.02
C GLN A 29 -15.98 39.14 -9.95
N GLY A 30 -17.04 39.15 -10.73
CA GLY A 30 -17.39 40.24 -11.60
C GLY A 30 -16.39 40.50 -12.72
N LYS A 31 -15.43 41.43 -12.49
CA LYS A 31 -14.39 41.79 -13.47
C LYS A 31 -13.12 40.96 -13.37
N MET A 32 -13.12 39.97 -12.50
CA MET A 32 -12.00 39.05 -12.25
C MET A 32 -12.50 37.60 -12.20
N ALA A 33 -11.66 36.66 -12.59
CA ALA A 33 -11.89 35.24 -12.39
C ALA A 33 -10.64 34.60 -11.76
N PHE A 34 -10.87 33.79 -10.74
CA PHE A 34 -9.83 33.02 -10.06
C PHE A 34 -9.96 31.56 -10.42
N PHE A 35 -8.82 30.94 -10.60
CA PHE A 35 -8.71 29.51 -10.92
C PHE A 35 -7.77 28.84 -9.96
N ASP A 36 -8.08 27.62 -9.58
CA ASP A 36 -7.11 26.69 -9.05
C ASP A 36 -6.81 25.70 -10.17
N PHE A 37 -5.55 25.62 -10.58
CA PHE A 37 -5.05 24.71 -11.61
C PHE A 37 -4.29 23.56 -10.97
N ARG A 38 -4.42 22.40 -11.54
CA ARG A 38 -3.80 21.17 -11.07
C ARG A 38 -3.02 20.48 -12.17
N ASP A 39 -1.79 20.05 -11.85
CA ASP A 39 -1.06 19.05 -12.65
C ASP A 39 -0.59 17.89 -11.78
N ALA A 40 0.26 16.99 -12.30
CA ALA A 40 0.80 15.88 -11.54
C ALA A 40 1.68 16.33 -10.36
N SER A 41 2.24 17.55 -10.43
CA SER A 41 3.24 18.05 -9.50
C SER A 41 2.68 18.97 -8.41
N GLY A 42 1.42 19.41 -8.53
CA GLY A 42 0.80 20.28 -7.53
C GLY A 42 -0.34 21.12 -8.05
N LYS A 43 -0.72 22.12 -7.25
CA LYS A 43 -1.75 23.12 -7.56
C LYS A 43 -1.20 24.52 -7.49
N VAL A 44 -1.77 25.42 -8.28
CA VAL A 44 -1.44 26.85 -8.28
C VAL A 44 -2.69 27.67 -8.55
N GLN A 45 -2.81 28.84 -7.91
CA GLN A 45 -3.85 29.80 -8.24
C GLN A 45 -3.46 30.62 -9.46
N GLY A 46 -4.44 30.85 -10.33
CA GLY A 46 -4.34 31.80 -11.42
C GLY A 46 -5.42 32.85 -11.35
N ILE A 47 -5.13 34.08 -11.83
CA ILE A 47 -6.03 35.22 -11.83
C ILE A 47 -6.12 35.80 -13.24
N VAL A 48 -7.35 36.02 -13.70
CA VAL A 48 -7.63 36.86 -14.89
C VAL A 48 -8.12 38.20 -14.40
N PHE A 49 -7.41 39.28 -14.75
CA PHE A 49 -7.76 40.65 -14.40
C PHE A 49 -7.40 41.59 -15.54
N GLY A 50 -8.26 42.58 -15.82
CA GLY A 50 -7.97 43.66 -16.77
C GLY A 50 -7.88 43.27 -18.24
N LYS A 51 -8.25 42.02 -18.61
CA LYS A 51 -8.19 41.46 -19.98
C LYS A 51 -9.58 40.91 -20.39
N PRO A 52 -10.48 41.74 -20.95
CA PRO A 52 -11.84 41.32 -21.25
C PRO A 52 -11.93 40.09 -22.16
N GLU A 53 -11.11 40.00 -23.20
CA GLU A 53 -11.09 38.87 -24.13
C GLU A 53 -10.70 37.52 -23.44
N VAL A 54 -9.72 37.59 -22.54
CA VAL A 54 -9.31 36.41 -21.77
C VAL A 54 -10.37 36.03 -20.72
N LEU A 55 -11.05 37.04 -20.16
CA LEU A 55 -12.14 36.85 -19.19
C LEU A 55 -13.36 36.15 -19.83
N GLU A 56 -13.67 36.44 -21.08
CA GLU A 56 -14.79 35.78 -21.80
C GLU A 56 -14.48 34.28 -21.99
N ILE A 57 -13.26 33.92 -22.36
CA ILE A 57 -12.83 32.50 -22.41
C ILE A 57 -12.87 31.88 -21.00
N ALA A 58 -12.34 32.59 -20.00
CA ALA A 58 -12.33 32.16 -18.62
C ALA A 58 -13.72 31.78 -18.10
N LYS A 59 -14.76 32.50 -18.48
CA LYS A 59 -16.15 32.23 -18.10
C LYS A 59 -16.72 30.93 -18.68
N THR A 60 -16.16 30.41 -19.76
CA THR A 60 -16.61 29.14 -20.36
C THR A 60 -16.00 27.94 -19.68
N LEU A 61 -14.81 28.07 -19.08
CA LEU A 61 -14.06 26.98 -18.49
C LEU A 61 -14.83 26.35 -17.32
N ARG A 62 -14.75 25.04 -17.21
CA ARG A 62 -15.40 24.26 -16.15
C ARG A 62 -14.36 23.37 -15.45
N SER A 63 -14.71 22.87 -14.27
CA SER A 63 -13.91 21.89 -13.54
C SER A 63 -13.59 20.69 -14.43
N GLU A 64 -12.40 20.16 -14.26
CA GLU A 64 -11.81 19.01 -14.99
C GLU A 64 -11.53 19.27 -16.49
N TRP A 65 -11.80 20.46 -17.03
CA TRP A 65 -11.34 20.81 -18.38
C TRP A 65 -9.81 20.87 -18.43
N VAL A 66 -9.26 20.41 -19.54
CA VAL A 66 -7.81 20.42 -19.79
C VAL A 66 -7.44 21.66 -20.58
N VAL A 67 -6.55 22.48 -20.04
CA VAL A 67 -6.18 23.77 -20.62
C VAL A 67 -4.67 23.95 -20.68
N ALA A 68 -4.21 24.71 -21.69
CA ALA A 68 -2.92 25.36 -21.67
C ALA A 68 -3.11 26.81 -21.24
N VAL A 69 -2.40 27.24 -20.22
CA VAL A 69 -2.49 28.58 -19.63
C VAL A 69 -1.16 29.28 -19.82
N LYS A 70 -1.21 30.47 -20.44
CA LYS A 70 -0.10 31.40 -20.47
C LYS A 70 -0.29 32.47 -19.41
N GLY A 71 0.77 32.85 -18.75
CA GLY A 71 0.70 33.92 -17.76
C GLY A 71 2.05 34.27 -17.15
N ASN A 72 2.09 35.40 -16.46
CA ASN A 72 3.24 35.88 -15.74
C ASN A 72 3.19 35.37 -14.30
N ILE A 73 4.30 34.89 -13.79
CA ILE A 73 4.40 34.46 -12.39
C ILE A 73 4.57 35.69 -11.50
N GLN A 74 3.56 35.92 -10.66
CA GLN A 74 3.56 37.00 -9.69
C GLN A 74 3.86 36.46 -8.29
N GLU A 75 4.75 37.14 -7.57
CA GLU A 75 4.99 36.85 -6.17
C GLU A 75 3.81 37.37 -5.32
N ARG A 76 3.33 36.53 -4.41
CA ARG A 76 2.35 36.97 -3.41
C ARG A 76 3.06 37.80 -2.32
N ASN A 77 2.51 38.96 -1.98
CA ASN A 77 2.95 39.66 -0.81
C ASN A 77 2.60 38.87 0.48
N ASP A 78 3.34 39.07 1.56
CA ASP A 78 3.19 38.35 2.82
C ASP A 78 1.76 38.38 3.39
N LYS A 79 1.01 39.46 3.19
CA LYS A 79 -0.38 39.57 3.64
C LYS A 79 -1.30 38.65 2.84
N ASN A 80 -1.24 38.76 1.51
CA ASN A 80 -2.06 37.96 0.60
C ASN A 80 -1.69 36.46 0.67
N ALA A 81 -0.42 36.16 0.91
CA ALA A 81 0.04 34.78 1.14
C ALA A 81 -0.57 34.19 2.43
N LYS A 82 -0.59 34.95 3.53
CA LYS A 82 -1.20 34.50 4.80
C LYS A 82 -2.71 34.30 4.68
N GLU A 83 -3.43 35.26 4.07
CA GLU A 83 -4.88 35.13 3.83
C GLU A 83 -5.20 33.94 2.91
N PHE A 84 -4.38 33.70 1.89
CA PHE A 84 -4.54 32.54 1.00
C PHE A 84 -4.25 31.22 1.73
N ILE A 85 -3.18 31.16 2.51
CA ILE A 85 -2.83 29.98 3.33
C ILE A 85 -3.97 29.67 4.29
N GLN A 86 -4.47 30.67 5.04
CA GLN A 86 -5.60 30.48 5.94
C GLN A 86 -6.84 29.94 5.22
N LYS A 87 -7.14 30.47 4.03
CA LYS A 87 -8.29 30.03 3.24
C LYS A 87 -8.11 28.60 2.72
N VAL A 88 -6.92 28.22 2.29
CA VAL A 88 -6.58 26.85 1.87
C VAL A 88 -6.68 25.92 3.08
N GLU A 89 -6.24 26.34 4.25
CA GLU A 89 -6.35 25.61 5.51
C GLU A 89 -7.80 25.38 5.95
N GLU A 90 -8.65 26.36 5.78
CA GLU A 90 -10.10 26.23 6.06
C GLU A 90 -10.81 25.23 5.13
N THR A 91 -10.31 25.06 3.90
CA THR A 91 -10.87 24.09 2.94
C THR A 91 -10.34 22.66 3.12
N GLY A 92 -9.43 22.43 4.04
CA GLY A 92 -8.85 21.10 4.32
C GLY A 92 -7.86 20.58 3.26
N VAL A 93 -7.58 21.36 2.20
CA VAL A 93 -6.70 20.97 1.08
C VAL A 93 -5.39 21.73 1.18
N ARG A 94 -4.50 21.30 2.10
CA ARG A 94 -3.36 22.13 2.54
C ARG A 94 -2.14 22.11 1.63
N ASP A 95 -1.80 21.01 0.96
CA ASP A 95 -0.38 20.75 0.71
C ASP A 95 0.07 20.63 -0.74
N PHE A 96 -0.85 20.52 -1.68
CA PHE A 96 -0.47 20.51 -3.09
C PHE A 96 -0.41 21.92 -3.71
N PHE A 97 -0.74 22.98 -2.96
CA PHE A 97 -0.71 24.34 -3.46
C PHE A 97 0.65 25.01 -3.31
N ILE A 98 1.11 25.64 -4.39
CA ILE A 98 2.19 26.61 -4.31
C ILE A 98 1.67 27.89 -3.65
N LYS A 99 2.25 28.28 -2.52
CA LYS A 99 1.74 29.33 -1.64
C LYS A 99 2.37 30.70 -1.90
N ASP A 100 3.57 30.75 -2.46
CA ASP A 100 4.40 31.94 -2.63
C ASP A 100 4.20 32.68 -3.94
N VAL A 101 3.58 32.04 -4.94
CA VAL A 101 3.31 32.62 -6.26
C VAL A 101 1.88 32.38 -6.75
N GLU A 102 1.48 33.18 -7.73
CA GLU A 102 0.25 33.01 -8.49
C GLU A 102 0.50 33.34 -9.95
N ILE A 103 -0.41 32.93 -10.84
CA ILE A 103 -0.30 33.18 -12.27
C ILE A 103 -1.23 34.32 -12.67
N GLU A 104 -0.68 35.47 -13.11
CA GLU A 104 -1.45 36.47 -13.83
C GLU A 104 -1.67 35.99 -15.26
N ILE A 105 -2.88 35.52 -15.55
CA ILE A 105 -3.20 34.82 -16.78
C ILE A 105 -3.26 35.80 -17.95
N THR A 106 -2.54 35.48 -19.03
CA THR A 106 -2.50 36.25 -20.29
C THR A 106 -3.27 35.58 -21.43
N GLY A 107 -3.53 34.29 -21.33
CA GLY A 107 -4.30 33.55 -22.34
C GLY A 107 -4.57 32.11 -21.97
N PHE A 108 -5.60 31.57 -22.63
CA PHE A 108 -6.00 30.17 -22.55
C PHE A 108 -6.05 29.52 -23.90
N GLU A 109 -5.72 28.23 -23.96
CA GLU A 109 -6.05 27.32 -25.04
C GLU A 109 -6.78 26.11 -24.42
N ILE A 110 -8.00 25.83 -24.86
CA ILE A 110 -8.73 24.64 -24.43
C ILE A 110 -8.17 23.45 -25.17
N LEU A 111 -7.59 22.50 -24.45
CA LEU A 111 -7.02 21.27 -25.00
C LEU A 111 -8.05 20.15 -25.07
N ASN A 112 -8.93 20.08 -24.06
CA ASN A 112 -10.03 19.13 -24.02
C ASN A 112 -11.09 19.57 -23.02
N GLU A 113 -12.34 19.32 -23.36
CA GLU A 113 -13.51 19.61 -22.51
C GLU A 113 -13.95 18.36 -21.76
N ALA A 114 -14.33 18.49 -20.51
CA ALA A 114 -14.97 17.41 -19.77
C ALA A 114 -16.47 17.37 -20.13
N GLU A 115 -16.93 16.25 -20.68
CA GLU A 115 -18.33 16.08 -21.08
C GLU A 115 -19.27 15.87 -19.89
N ILE A 116 -18.75 15.28 -18.80
CA ILE A 116 -19.52 14.97 -17.61
C ILE A 116 -19.21 16.02 -16.54
N PRO A 117 -20.20 16.81 -16.11
CA PRO A 117 -20.03 17.71 -14.97
C PRO A 117 -20.04 16.86 -13.69
N PHE A 118 -18.86 16.47 -13.21
CA PHE A 118 -18.71 15.76 -11.95
C PHE A 118 -18.02 16.69 -10.94
N GLU A 119 -18.73 17.05 -9.89
CA GLU A 119 -18.11 17.70 -8.73
C GLU A 119 -17.50 16.60 -7.86
N LEU A 120 -16.17 16.63 -7.72
CA LEU A 120 -15.45 15.78 -6.81
C LEU A 120 -15.80 16.16 -5.37
N ASN A 121 -16.90 15.63 -4.87
CA ASN A 121 -17.24 15.74 -3.46
C ASN A 121 -16.48 14.66 -2.68
N GLU A 122 -15.69 15.06 -1.70
CA GLU A 122 -14.89 14.15 -0.86
C GLU A 122 -15.75 13.28 0.08
N ASP A 123 -17.00 13.66 0.30
CA ASP A 123 -17.93 13.00 1.24
C ASP A 123 -18.81 11.92 0.61
N VAL A 124 -18.52 11.47 -0.62
CA VAL A 124 -19.25 10.36 -1.22
C VAL A 124 -18.98 9.06 -0.48
N ASN A 125 -20.02 8.24 -0.30
CA ASN A 125 -19.87 6.92 0.32
C ASN A 125 -18.95 6.01 -0.49
N LEU A 126 -18.40 4.98 0.16
CA LEU A 126 -17.39 4.09 -0.43
C LEU A 126 -17.88 3.45 -1.75
N VAL A 127 -19.12 2.96 -1.81
CA VAL A 127 -19.66 2.29 -3.00
C VAL A 127 -19.69 3.25 -4.18
N THR A 128 -20.27 4.45 -4.00
CA THR A 128 -20.29 5.50 -5.02
C THR A 128 -18.88 5.91 -5.43
N SER A 129 -17.94 6.02 -4.47
CA SER A 129 -16.56 6.34 -4.77
C SER A 129 -15.90 5.27 -5.65
N LEU A 130 -16.16 4.00 -5.40
CA LEU A 130 -15.60 2.89 -6.15
C LEU A 130 -16.26 2.73 -7.54
N ASP A 131 -17.56 2.97 -7.67
CA ASP A 131 -18.28 2.91 -8.95
C ASP A 131 -17.85 4.04 -9.90
N ASN A 132 -17.41 5.17 -9.34
CA ASN A 132 -16.93 6.32 -10.09
C ASN A 132 -15.40 6.49 -9.99
N ARG A 133 -14.66 5.40 -9.83
CA ARG A 133 -13.22 5.39 -9.54
C ARG A 133 -12.38 6.23 -10.52
N PRO A 134 -12.63 6.26 -11.86
CA PRO A 134 -11.89 7.13 -12.77
C PRO A 134 -11.95 8.63 -12.43
N TYR A 135 -13.01 9.06 -11.75
CA TYR A 135 -13.16 10.43 -11.26
C TYR A 135 -12.63 10.61 -9.86
N THR A 136 -13.05 9.75 -8.94
CA THR A 136 -12.74 9.89 -7.51
C THR A 136 -11.27 9.75 -7.22
N LEU A 137 -10.51 9.02 -8.04
CA LEU A 137 -9.05 8.94 -7.97
C LEU A 137 -8.35 10.30 -8.22
N ARG A 138 -9.04 11.27 -8.80
CA ARG A 138 -8.50 12.62 -9.06
C ARG A 138 -8.53 13.53 -7.83
N SER A 139 -9.31 13.17 -6.78
CA SER A 139 -9.37 13.94 -5.54
C SER A 139 -8.01 13.93 -4.82
N ASP A 140 -7.71 14.99 -4.09
CA ASP A 140 -6.45 15.11 -3.36
C ASP A 140 -6.28 13.99 -2.35
N LYS A 141 -7.34 13.63 -1.64
CA LYS A 141 -7.35 12.53 -0.68
C LYS A 141 -6.98 11.18 -1.31
N ASN A 142 -7.62 10.83 -2.44
CA ASN A 142 -7.27 9.58 -3.12
C ASN A 142 -5.86 9.62 -3.73
N ARG A 143 -5.45 10.76 -4.29
CA ARG A 143 -4.08 10.93 -4.80
C ARG A 143 -3.04 10.76 -3.70
N ALA A 144 -3.31 11.27 -2.51
CA ALA A 144 -2.45 11.11 -1.34
C ALA A 144 -2.28 9.64 -0.93
N ILE A 145 -3.36 8.84 -0.94
CA ILE A 145 -3.29 7.39 -0.66
C ILE A 145 -2.26 6.71 -1.56
N PHE A 146 -2.37 6.93 -2.87
CA PHE A 146 -1.51 6.23 -3.84
C PHE A 146 -0.11 6.84 -3.94
N LYS A 147 0.09 8.09 -3.51
CA LYS A 147 1.43 8.64 -3.31
C LYS A 147 2.16 7.93 -2.17
N VAL A 148 1.50 7.75 -1.02
CA VAL A 148 2.05 6.98 0.11
C VAL A 148 2.29 5.54 -0.27
N GLN A 149 1.35 4.89 -0.97
CA GLN A 149 1.51 3.51 -1.44
C GLN A 149 2.70 3.35 -2.39
N SER A 150 2.89 4.30 -3.31
CA SER A 150 4.06 4.32 -4.20
C SER A 150 5.36 4.47 -3.44
N GLU A 151 5.38 5.32 -2.41
CA GLU A 151 6.57 5.51 -1.56
C GLU A 151 6.90 4.25 -0.75
N ILE A 152 5.89 3.57 -0.20
CA ILE A 152 6.07 2.29 0.50
C ILE A 152 6.74 1.26 -0.43
N ILE A 153 6.29 1.13 -1.68
CA ILE A 153 6.89 0.21 -2.66
C ILE A 153 8.35 0.60 -2.95
N GLN A 154 8.61 1.88 -3.17
CA GLN A 154 9.97 2.36 -3.45
C GLN A 154 10.90 2.14 -2.27
N ALA A 155 10.45 2.44 -1.06
CA ALA A 155 11.22 2.22 0.16
C ALA A 155 11.51 0.73 0.40
N PHE A 156 10.52 -0.14 0.19
CA PHE A 156 10.71 -1.59 0.27
C PHE A 156 11.81 -2.07 -0.69
N ARG A 157 11.73 -1.67 -1.97
CA ARG A 157 12.75 -2.00 -2.97
C ARG A 157 14.12 -1.46 -2.58
N SER A 158 14.21 -0.17 -2.27
CA SER A 158 15.48 0.47 -1.92
C SER A 158 16.11 -0.15 -0.67
N SER A 159 15.30 -0.48 0.35
CA SER A 159 15.78 -1.16 1.54
C SER A 159 16.41 -2.52 1.22
N LEU A 160 15.75 -3.32 0.38
CA LEU A 160 16.24 -4.64 0.00
C LEU A 160 17.45 -4.57 -0.95
N ASP A 161 17.44 -3.64 -1.91
CA ASP A 161 18.58 -3.43 -2.82
C ASP A 161 19.86 -3.09 -2.05
N THR A 162 19.77 -2.28 -0.97
CA THR A 162 20.93 -1.96 -0.12
C THR A 162 21.41 -3.12 0.75
N LYS A 163 20.65 -4.21 0.80
CA LYS A 163 20.94 -5.43 1.57
C LYS A 163 21.25 -6.63 0.65
N ASP A 164 21.62 -6.33 -0.59
CA ASP A 164 22.05 -7.31 -1.62
C ASP A 164 20.95 -8.30 -2.05
N PHE A 165 19.68 -7.90 -1.98
CA PHE A 165 18.59 -8.70 -2.54
C PHE A 165 18.41 -8.41 -4.03
N ILE A 166 18.01 -9.43 -4.78
CA ILE A 166 17.72 -9.36 -6.22
C ILE A 166 16.21 -9.48 -6.46
N GLU A 167 15.63 -8.50 -7.17
CA GLU A 167 14.22 -8.57 -7.60
C GLU A 167 14.06 -9.60 -8.71
N PHE A 168 13.10 -10.53 -8.57
CA PHE A 168 12.71 -11.45 -9.62
C PHE A 168 11.20 -11.37 -9.89
N GLN A 169 10.78 -11.85 -11.05
CA GLN A 169 9.37 -11.88 -11.43
C GLN A 169 8.81 -13.29 -11.28
N ALA A 170 7.91 -13.46 -10.30
CA ALA A 170 7.20 -14.72 -10.11
C ALA A 170 6.02 -14.84 -11.10
N PRO A 171 5.80 -16.03 -11.70
CA PRO A 171 4.66 -16.26 -12.58
C PRO A 171 3.33 -16.11 -11.82
N LYS A 172 2.29 -15.64 -12.53
CA LYS A 172 0.95 -15.47 -11.98
C LYS A 172 -0.03 -16.56 -12.44
N ILE A 173 0.29 -17.25 -13.53
CA ILE A 173 -0.39 -18.47 -13.93
C ILE A 173 0.43 -19.63 -13.40
N VAL A 174 -0.16 -20.48 -12.58
CA VAL A 174 0.52 -21.54 -11.84
C VAL A 174 -0.18 -22.88 -12.01
N GLY A 175 0.57 -23.99 -11.91
CA GLY A 175 0.04 -25.35 -12.07
C GLY A 175 -0.72 -25.88 -10.83
N GLY A 176 -0.74 -25.13 -9.72
CA GLY A 176 -1.41 -25.54 -8.48
C GLY A 176 -1.28 -24.48 -7.40
N ASP A 177 -1.92 -24.74 -6.25
CA ASP A 177 -1.87 -23.86 -5.09
C ASP A 177 -0.52 -23.97 -4.35
N ALA A 178 0.09 -22.86 -4.06
CA ALA A 178 1.34 -22.79 -3.32
C ALA A 178 1.23 -23.25 -1.86
N GLU A 179 0.05 -23.17 -1.27
CA GLU A 179 -0.17 -23.45 0.17
C GLU A 179 -0.95 -24.75 0.40
N GLY A 180 -1.51 -25.34 -0.68
CA GLY A 180 -2.19 -26.64 -0.63
C GLY A 180 -3.57 -26.61 0.01
N GLY A 181 -4.23 -25.47 0.11
CA GLY A 181 -5.55 -25.32 0.74
C GLY A 181 -6.20 -23.95 0.50
N GLY A 182 -5.58 -23.11 -0.32
CA GLY A 182 -6.09 -21.79 -0.66
C GLY A 182 -7.29 -21.86 -1.63
N GLU A 183 -8.18 -20.89 -1.55
CA GLU A 183 -9.24 -20.71 -2.55
C GLU A 183 -8.61 -20.10 -3.82
N VAL A 184 -8.34 -20.95 -4.81
CA VAL A 184 -7.68 -20.60 -6.08
C VAL A 184 -8.70 -20.27 -7.15
N TYR A 185 -8.47 -19.20 -7.91
CA TYR A 185 -9.17 -18.98 -9.17
C TYR A 185 -8.65 -19.98 -10.21
N GLU A 186 -9.45 -21.00 -10.53
CA GLU A 186 -9.14 -21.96 -11.61
C GLU A 186 -9.31 -21.29 -12.97
N ILE A 187 -8.37 -21.52 -13.88
CA ILE A 187 -8.41 -21.07 -15.26
C ILE A 187 -8.24 -22.26 -16.23
N ASP A 188 -8.87 -22.17 -17.40
CA ASP A 188 -8.56 -23.08 -18.52
C ASP A 188 -7.29 -22.59 -19.22
N TYR A 189 -6.24 -23.40 -19.18
CA TYR A 189 -4.98 -23.11 -19.85
C TYR A 189 -4.79 -24.07 -21.02
N PHE A 190 -5.34 -23.74 -22.16
CA PHE A 190 -5.31 -24.56 -23.39
C PHE A 190 -5.82 -26.01 -23.18
N GLY A 191 -6.90 -26.16 -22.46
CA GLY A 191 -7.49 -27.44 -22.11
C GLY A 191 -6.87 -28.13 -20.89
N HIS A 192 -5.94 -27.48 -20.22
CA HIS A 192 -5.34 -27.92 -18.96
C HIS A 192 -5.83 -27.04 -17.80
N LYS A 193 -5.93 -27.64 -16.61
CA LYS A 193 -6.22 -26.86 -15.39
C LYS A 193 -4.98 -26.08 -14.95
N ALA A 194 -5.14 -24.79 -14.74
CA ALA A 194 -4.19 -23.94 -14.08
C ALA A 194 -4.91 -23.03 -13.06
N GLY A 195 -4.18 -22.26 -12.29
CA GLY A 195 -4.72 -21.30 -11.34
C GLY A 195 -4.04 -19.95 -11.41
N LEU A 196 -4.66 -18.93 -10.79
CA LEU A 196 -4.01 -17.69 -10.48
C LEU A 196 -3.25 -17.83 -9.15
N ALA A 197 -2.01 -17.33 -9.10
CA ALA A 197 -1.13 -17.49 -7.95
C ALA A 197 -1.70 -16.82 -6.69
N THR A 198 -1.86 -17.57 -5.61
CA THR A 198 -2.26 -17.07 -4.28
C THR A 198 -1.09 -16.43 -3.54
N SER A 199 0.14 -16.80 -3.91
CA SER A 199 1.40 -16.32 -3.33
C SER A 199 2.57 -16.66 -4.27
N PRO A 200 3.69 -15.92 -4.26
CA PRO A 200 4.92 -16.29 -4.94
C PRO A 200 5.76 -17.32 -4.18
N GLN A 201 5.24 -17.93 -3.11
CA GLN A 201 5.98 -18.67 -2.10
C GLN A 201 6.93 -19.74 -2.66
N LEU A 202 6.42 -20.63 -3.52
CA LEU A 202 7.25 -21.71 -4.07
C LEU A 202 8.42 -21.18 -4.90
N TYR A 203 8.16 -20.13 -5.67
CA TYR A 203 9.16 -19.53 -6.55
C TYR A 203 10.23 -18.77 -5.77
N LYS A 204 9.86 -17.97 -4.76
CA LYS A 204 10.87 -17.25 -3.98
C LYS A 204 11.79 -18.19 -3.20
N GLN A 205 11.28 -19.32 -2.69
CA GLN A 205 12.12 -20.33 -2.07
C GLN A 205 13.09 -20.97 -3.08
N MET A 206 12.61 -21.38 -4.26
CA MET A 206 13.48 -21.91 -5.31
C MET A 206 14.58 -20.92 -5.71
N MET A 207 14.26 -19.63 -5.76
CA MET A 207 15.20 -18.56 -6.14
C MET A 207 16.26 -18.28 -5.08
N VAL A 208 16.05 -18.66 -3.80
CA VAL A 208 17.12 -18.64 -2.77
C VAL A 208 18.27 -19.53 -3.17
N GLY A 209 18.01 -20.70 -3.74
CA GLY A 209 19.05 -21.59 -4.26
C GLY A 209 19.85 -21.03 -5.45
N VAL A 210 19.39 -19.91 -6.03
CA VAL A 210 20.02 -19.25 -7.18
C VAL A 210 20.80 -18.01 -6.78
N TYR A 211 20.20 -17.14 -5.94
CA TYR A 211 20.76 -15.82 -5.62
C TYR A 211 20.95 -15.57 -4.12
N GLU A 212 20.63 -16.54 -3.27
CA GLU A 212 20.68 -16.42 -1.81
C GLU A 212 19.63 -15.44 -1.23
N ARG A 213 19.53 -14.23 -1.75
CA ARG A 213 18.66 -13.14 -1.30
C ARG A 213 17.79 -12.65 -2.44
N VAL A 214 16.47 -12.81 -2.33
CA VAL A 214 15.55 -12.48 -3.42
C VAL A 214 14.29 -11.80 -2.90
N TYR A 215 13.72 -10.95 -3.72
CA TYR A 215 12.41 -10.35 -3.45
C TYR A 215 11.57 -10.25 -4.71
N THR A 216 10.28 -10.10 -4.54
CA THR A 216 9.32 -9.86 -5.62
C THR A 216 8.19 -8.99 -5.13
N THR A 217 7.69 -8.13 -6.01
CA THR A 217 6.51 -7.32 -5.78
C THR A 217 5.48 -7.62 -6.86
N GLY A 218 4.25 -7.89 -6.51
CA GLY A 218 3.23 -8.12 -7.52
C GLY A 218 1.93 -8.68 -7.00
N ASN A 219 0.94 -8.67 -7.88
CA ASN A 219 -0.41 -9.09 -7.54
C ASN A 219 -0.47 -10.59 -7.22
N VAL A 220 -1.29 -10.91 -6.25
CA VAL A 220 -1.69 -12.27 -5.88
C VAL A 220 -3.21 -12.30 -5.79
N PHE A 221 -3.78 -13.51 -5.91
CA PHE A 221 -5.20 -13.72 -6.13
C PHE A 221 -5.75 -14.73 -5.14
N ARG A 222 -6.80 -14.37 -4.42
CA ARG A 222 -7.47 -15.28 -3.48
C ARG A 222 -8.97 -15.28 -3.75
N ALA A 223 -9.51 -16.45 -4.10
CA ALA A 223 -10.94 -16.61 -4.42
C ALA A 223 -11.83 -16.64 -3.16
N GLU A 224 -11.42 -15.93 -2.11
CA GLU A 224 -12.11 -15.88 -0.83
C GLU A 224 -13.51 -15.25 -0.99
N LYS A 225 -14.52 -15.91 -0.39
CA LYS A 225 -15.92 -15.47 -0.44
C LYS A 225 -16.30 -14.49 0.65
N HIS A 226 -15.30 -13.83 1.25
CA HIS A 226 -15.51 -12.85 2.32
C HIS A 226 -15.57 -11.43 1.75
N ASN A 227 -16.57 -10.66 2.16
CA ASN A 227 -16.70 -9.24 1.84
C ASN A 227 -16.61 -8.40 3.11
N THR A 228 -15.41 -8.18 3.59
CA THR A 228 -15.14 -7.39 4.79
C THR A 228 -14.29 -6.16 4.49
N SER A 229 -14.00 -5.35 5.50
CA SER A 229 -13.08 -4.21 5.38
C SER A 229 -11.60 -4.59 5.27
N ARG A 230 -11.26 -5.90 5.37
CA ARG A 230 -9.89 -6.44 5.43
C ARG A 230 -9.54 -7.33 4.23
N HIS A 231 -10.51 -7.70 3.38
CA HIS A 231 -10.35 -8.70 2.31
C HIS A 231 -10.47 -8.10 0.91
N LEU A 232 -9.60 -8.57 0.03
CA LEU A 232 -9.56 -8.31 -1.41
C LEU A 232 -9.30 -9.63 -2.13
N ASN A 233 -9.90 -9.84 -3.30
CA ASN A 233 -9.62 -11.01 -4.12
C ASN A 233 -8.36 -10.86 -4.98
N GLU A 234 -7.88 -9.63 -5.17
CA GLU A 234 -6.62 -9.30 -5.81
C GLU A 234 -5.94 -8.19 -5.01
N TYR A 235 -4.69 -8.40 -4.60
CA TYR A 235 -3.90 -7.42 -3.86
C TYR A 235 -2.41 -7.56 -4.18
N THR A 236 -1.63 -6.55 -3.84
CA THR A 236 -0.18 -6.53 -4.05
C THR A 236 0.53 -7.14 -2.85
N SER A 237 1.30 -8.19 -3.10
CA SER A 237 2.19 -8.80 -2.11
C SER A 237 3.61 -8.29 -2.29
N LEU A 238 4.23 -7.91 -1.18
CA LEU A 238 5.63 -7.52 -1.04
C LEU A 238 6.33 -8.68 -0.33
N ASP A 239 7.11 -9.44 -1.08
CA ASP A 239 7.69 -10.70 -0.63
C ASP A 239 9.21 -10.65 -0.71
N TYR A 240 9.89 -11.17 0.30
CA TYR A 240 11.30 -11.54 0.19
C TYR A 240 11.58 -12.88 0.86
N GLU A 241 12.69 -13.50 0.46
CA GLU A 241 13.20 -14.76 1.01
C GLU A 241 14.73 -14.74 0.97
N PHE A 242 15.41 -15.26 2.02
CA PHE A 242 16.86 -15.31 2.02
C PHE A 242 17.40 -16.53 2.77
N GLY A 243 18.60 -16.95 2.38
CA GLY A 243 19.29 -18.14 2.88
C GLY A 243 20.37 -17.84 3.90
N PHE A 244 20.96 -18.94 4.43
CA PHE A 244 22.02 -18.95 5.44
C PHE A 244 21.64 -18.27 6.75
N ILE A 245 20.38 -18.43 7.14
CA ILE A 245 19.87 -17.96 8.43
C ILE A 245 20.20 -18.94 9.55
N GLU A 246 20.31 -18.45 10.77
CA GLU A 246 20.39 -19.29 11.97
C GLU A 246 19.01 -19.75 12.40
N ASP A 247 18.05 -18.80 12.50
CA ASP A 247 16.66 -19.11 12.81
C ASP A 247 15.68 -18.01 12.31
N HIS A 248 14.42 -18.09 12.77
CA HIS A 248 13.39 -17.14 12.38
C HIS A 248 13.60 -15.72 12.93
N HIS A 249 14.45 -15.51 13.93
CA HIS A 249 14.78 -14.17 14.45
C HIS A 249 15.56 -13.35 13.43
N ASP A 250 16.41 -13.98 12.61
CA ASP A 250 17.10 -13.29 11.52
C ASP A 250 16.11 -12.67 10.52
N ILE A 251 14.99 -13.37 10.29
CA ILE A 251 13.96 -12.89 9.38
C ILE A 251 13.17 -11.72 10.02
N MET A 252 12.89 -11.80 11.32
CA MET A 252 12.22 -10.74 12.07
C MET A 252 13.09 -9.49 12.15
N ASP A 253 14.39 -9.63 12.39
CA ASP A 253 15.36 -8.52 12.41
C ASP A 253 15.45 -7.84 11.03
N MET A 254 15.51 -8.63 9.96
CA MET A 254 15.45 -8.10 8.59
C MET A 254 14.14 -7.35 8.35
N HIS A 255 13.00 -7.92 8.77
CA HIS A 255 11.69 -7.31 8.56
C HIS A 255 11.52 -6.01 9.35
N GLU A 256 11.98 -5.97 10.60
CA GLU A 256 12.03 -4.75 11.39
C GLU A 256 12.85 -3.65 10.68
N SER A 257 14.03 -3.99 10.16
CA SER A 257 14.86 -3.05 9.40
C SER A 257 14.13 -2.49 8.18
N VAL A 258 13.47 -3.34 7.39
CA VAL A 258 12.66 -2.93 6.22
C VAL A 258 11.50 -2.02 6.63
N LEU A 259 10.78 -2.34 7.70
CA LEU A 259 9.68 -1.51 8.20
C LEU A 259 10.16 -0.14 8.68
N ARG A 260 11.30 -0.08 9.37
CA ARG A 260 11.91 1.21 9.79
C ARG A 260 12.30 2.09 8.59
N ASP A 261 12.87 1.49 7.55
CA ASP A 261 13.21 2.19 6.31
C ASP A 261 11.96 2.73 5.61
N ILE A 262 10.88 1.95 5.55
CA ILE A 262 9.58 2.38 5.00
C ILE A 262 9.00 3.55 5.79
N VAL A 263 9.00 3.47 7.13
CA VAL A 263 8.46 4.53 7.99
C VAL A 263 9.25 5.83 7.80
N SER A 264 10.59 5.74 7.73
CA SER A 264 11.46 6.89 7.48
C SER A 264 11.16 7.54 6.14
N ALA A 265 11.13 6.76 5.06
CA ALA A 265 10.89 7.26 3.70
C ALA A 265 9.50 7.93 3.56
N VAL A 266 8.46 7.31 4.09
CA VAL A 266 7.11 7.91 4.09
C VAL A 266 7.08 9.20 4.92
N GLY A 267 7.76 9.23 6.08
CA GLY A 267 7.87 10.42 6.91
C GLY A 267 8.60 11.59 6.23
N GLU A 268 9.60 11.28 5.41
CA GLU A 268 10.37 12.31 4.67
C GLU A 268 9.62 12.81 3.42
N ASN A 269 9.04 11.89 2.63
CA ASN A 269 8.58 12.16 1.27
C ASN A 269 7.06 12.35 1.14
N CYS A 270 6.28 12.02 2.18
CA CYS A 270 4.82 12.05 2.13
C CYS A 270 4.17 12.88 3.25
N LYS A 271 4.87 13.88 3.79
CA LYS A 271 4.36 14.76 4.88
C LYS A 271 2.98 15.32 4.54
N ASP A 272 2.85 15.90 3.34
CA ASP A 272 1.60 16.48 2.85
C ASP A 272 0.45 15.46 2.87
N ALA A 273 0.72 14.22 2.45
CA ALA A 273 -0.27 13.16 2.43
C ALA A 273 -0.69 12.73 3.84
N LEU A 274 0.25 12.67 4.78
CA LEU A 274 -0.03 12.37 6.19
C LEU A 274 -0.89 13.47 6.83
N GLU A 275 -0.63 14.74 6.52
CA GLU A 275 -1.42 15.87 6.99
C GLU A 275 -2.87 15.83 6.47
N ILE A 276 -3.10 15.48 5.18
CA ILE A 276 -4.45 15.31 4.60
C ILE A 276 -5.29 14.30 5.40
N PHE A 277 -4.65 13.23 5.90
CA PHE A 277 -5.33 12.21 6.70
C PHE A 277 -5.31 12.49 8.20
N ASN A 278 -4.61 13.54 8.62
CA ASN A 278 -4.39 13.89 10.03
C ASN A 278 -3.87 12.67 10.84
N VAL A 279 -2.87 11.99 10.30
CA VAL A 279 -2.27 10.79 10.89
C VAL A 279 -0.81 11.04 11.26
N GLU A 280 -0.41 10.46 12.39
CA GLU A 280 0.97 10.43 12.84
C GLU A 280 1.70 9.21 12.27
N LEU A 281 3.01 9.36 12.08
CA LEU A 281 3.88 8.23 11.75
C LEU A 281 3.77 7.13 12.80
N PRO A 282 4.03 5.87 12.41
CA PRO A 282 4.09 4.77 13.37
C PRO A 282 5.11 5.05 14.48
N LYS A 283 4.73 4.76 15.71
CA LYS A 283 5.66 4.78 16.84
C LYS A 283 6.60 3.58 16.76
N LEU A 284 7.88 3.87 16.79
CA LEU A 284 8.94 2.87 16.77
C LEU A 284 9.67 2.92 18.11
N PRO A 285 9.87 1.78 18.81
CA PRO A 285 10.66 1.75 20.03
C PRO A 285 12.13 2.04 19.73
N GLU A 286 12.90 2.48 20.73
CA GLU A 286 14.35 2.66 20.61
C GLU A 286 15.08 1.34 20.38
N GLY A 287 14.58 0.25 20.98
CA GLY A 287 15.08 -1.11 20.79
C GLY A 287 14.36 -1.86 19.67
N LYS A 288 14.40 -3.19 19.76
CA LYS A 288 13.69 -4.10 18.86
C LYS A 288 12.17 -4.00 19.05
N PHE A 289 11.43 -4.39 18.03
CA PHE A 289 9.99 -4.56 18.16
C PHE A 289 9.68 -5.65 19.20
N PRO A 290 8.58 -5.49 19.97
CA PRO A 290 8.14 -6.51 20.91
C PRO A 290 7.87 -7.85 20.22
N ILE A 291 8.21 -8.93 20.89
CA ILE A 291 8.02 -10.31 20.42
C ILE A 291 7.32 -11.08 21.53
N LEU A 292 6.25 -11.78 21.20
CA LEU A 292 5.57 -12.73 22.09
C LEU A 292 5.37 -14.06 21.36
N LYS A 293 5.46 -15.17 22.09
CA LYS A 293 4.88 -16.44 21.60
C LYS A 293 3.36 -16.33 21.62
N LEU A 294 2.67 -17.07 20.77
CA LEU A 294 1.20 -17.07 20.71
C LEU A 294 0.59 -17.33 22.10
N ILE A 295 1.11 -18.28 22.84
CA ILE A 295 0.63 -18.58 24.21
C ILE A 295 0.83 -17.40 25.17
N GLU A 296 1.97 -16.71 25.11
CA GLU A 296 2.26 -15.54 25.94
C GLU A 296 1.31 -14.36 25.58
N ALA A 297 1.02 -14.21 24.28
CA ALA A 297 0.05 -13.21 23.79
C ALA A 297 -1.36 -13.54 24.31
N GLN A 298 -1.77 -14.79 24.32
CA GLN A 298 -3.06 -15.24 24.84
C GLN A 298 -3.17 -15.04 26.36
N GLU A 299 -2.14 -15.35 27.11
CA GLU A 299 -2.07 -15.10 28.55
C GLU A 299 -2.14 -13.60 28.87
N LEU A 300 -1.39 -12.78 28.09
CA LEU A 300 -1.44 -11.32 28.23
C LEU A 300 -2.84 -10.76 27.93
N LEU A 301 -3.52 -11.27 26.91
CA LEU A 301 -4.88 -10.86 26.56
C LEU A 301 -5.85 -11.14 27.70
N GLU A 302 -5.86 -12.36 28.27
CA GLU A 302 -6.77 -12.71 29.36
C GLU A 302 -6.44 -11.99 30.68
N ALA A 303 -5.16 -11.64 30.88
CA ALA A 303 -4.74 -10.90 32.08
C ALA A 303 -5.11 -9.42 32.03
N ASN A 304 -5.22 -8.81 30.86
CA ASN A 304 -5.39 -7.35 30.71
C ASN A 304 -6.72 -6.93 30.07
N PHE A 305 -7.45 -7.87 29.45
CA PHE A 305 -8.70 -7.60 28.74
C PHE A 305 -9.78 -8.62 29.15
N ASP A 306 -11.04 -8.24 29.04
CA ASP A 306 -12.18 -9.15 29.26
C ASP A 306 -12.41 -9.99 27.97
N THR A 307 -11.54 -10.97 27.74
CA THR A 307 -11.60 -11.87 26.59
C THR A 307 -11.13 -13.27 26.95
N LYS A 308 -11.39 -14.24 26.07
CA LYS A 308 -10.87 -15.60 26.13
C LYS A 308 -10.02 -15.85 24.89
N ALA A 309 -8.78 -16.22 25.08
CA ALA A 309 -7.83 -16.45 24.02
C ALA A 309 -6.99 -17.73 24.21
N ILE A 310 -6.77 -18.16 25.47
CA ILE A 310 -5.94 -19.33 25.79
C ILE A 310 -6.54 -20.59 25.18
N GLY A 311 -5.70 -21.30 24.41
CA GLY A 311 -6.08 -22.56 23.75
C GLY A 311 -6.60 -22.40 22.33
N GLU A 312 -6.79 -21.16 21.84
CA GLU A 312 -7.05 -20.92 20.44
C GLU A 312 -5.79 -21.16 19.60
N THR A 313 -5.98 -21.66 18.38
CA THR A 313 -4.86 -21.96 17.48
C THR A 313 -4.41 -20.76 16.66
N ASP A 314 -5.10 -19.64 16.78
CA ASP A 314 -4.87 -18.39 16.03
C ASP A 314 -5.41 -17.18 16.82
N LEU A 315 -5.13 -15.98 16.35
CA LEU A 315 -5.67 -14.74 16.91
C LEU A 315 -6.91 -14.31 16.13
N GLU A 316 -7.97 -13.98 16.87
CA GLU A 316 -9.13 -13.31 16.31
C GLU A 316 -8.81 -11.82 15.99
N PRO A 317 -9.53 -11.17 15.06
CA PRO A 317 -9.30 -9.75 14.75
C PRO A 317 -9.38 -8.81 15.94
N GLU A 318 -10.15 -9.18 16.96
CA GLU A 318 -10.24 -8.42 18.20
C GLU A 318 -8.99 -8.57 19.06
N HIS A 319 -8.41 -9.77 19.12
CA HIS A 319 -7.16 -10.05 19.80
C HIS A 319 -5.98 -9.29 19.17
N GLU A 320 -5.90 -9.24 17.85
CA GLU A 320 -4.89 -8.44 17.13
C GLU A 320 -4.97 -6.95 17.52
N ARG A 321 -6.19 -6.40 17.61
CA ARG A 321 -6.40 -5.01 18.01
C ARG A 321 -5.94 -4.76 19.45
N MET A 322 -6.34 -5.61 20.38
CA MET A 322 -5.97 -5.50 21.80
C MET A 322 -4.46 -5.58 22.00
N LEU A 323 -3.78 -6.52 21.32
CA LEU A 323 -2.32 -6.66 21.38
C LEU A 323 -1.60 -5.42 20.83
N CYS A 324 -2.06 -4.84 19.72
CA CYS A 324 -1.49 -3.61 19.20
C CYS A 324 -1.71 -2.41 20.14
N GLU A 325 -2.89 -2.28 20.75
CA GLU A 325 -3.18 -1.25 21.74
C GLU A 325 -2.26 -1.39 22.97
N TYR A 326 -2.09 -2.62 23.46
CA TYR A 326 -1.18 -2.92 24.57
C TYR A 326 0.27 -2.58 24.21
N SER A 327 0.75 -3.03 23.05
CA SER A 327 2.11 -2.80 22.57
C SER A 327 2.42 -1.31 22.46
N GLN A 328 1.49 -0.52 21.91
CA GLN A 328 1.67 0.92 21.80
C GLN A 328 1.75 1.60 23.17
N LYS A 329 0.87 1.19 24.09
CA LYS A 329 0.77 1.81 25.42
C LYS A 329 1.94 1.44 26.34
N GLU A 330 2.29 0.17 26.41
CA GLU A 330 3.26 -0.35 27.40
C GLU A 330 4.69 -0.37 26.85
N TRP A 331 4.86 -0.57 25.53
CA TRP A 331 6.19 -0.71 24.90
C TRP A 331 6.52 0.41 23.88
N GLY A 332 5.60 1.34 23.66
CA GLY A 332 5.79 2.46 22.74
C GLY A 332 5.97 2.04 21.28
N SER A 333 5.45 0.85 20.91
CA SER A 333 5.58 0.28 19.58
C SER A 333 4.22 0.08 18.92
N ASP A 334 4.05 0.60 17.70
CA ASP A 334 2.88 0.30 16.88
C ASP A 334 2.98 -1.08 16.20
N PHE A 335 4.16 -1.71 16.21
CA PHE A 335 4.42 -3.04 15.67
C PHE A 335 4.69 -4.04 16.77
N ILE A 336 4.21 -5.28 16.59
CA ILE A 336 4.49 -6.42 17.46
C ILE A 336 4.57 -7.70 16.65
N PHE A 337 5.53 -8.57 16.97
CA PHE A 337 5.63 -9.92 16.41
C PHE A 337 4.99 -10.94 17.33
N ILE A 338 4.17 -11.81 16.75
CA ILE A 338 3.62 -12.99 17.42
C ILE A 338 4.22 -14.22 16.76
N THR A 339 4.82 -15.10 17.56
CA THR A 339 5.58 -16.28 17.08
C THR A 339 4.97 -17.58 17.55
N HIS A 340 5.51 -18.71 17.09
CA HIS A 340 5.15 -20.05 17.56
C HIS A 340 3.68 -20.41 17.37
N TYR A 341 3.20 -20.26 16.15
CA TYR A 341 1.88 -20.77 15.77
C TYR A 341 1.91 -22.31 15.63
N PRO A 342 0.80 -22.99 15.94
CA PRO A 342 0.74 -24.46 15.82
C PRO A 342 1.00 -24.95 14.39
N VAL A 343 1.67 -26.09 14.24
CA VAL A 343 1.95 -26.75 12.96
C VAL A 343 0.67 -26.96 12.15
N SER A 344 -0.47 -27.25 12.81
CA SER A 344 -1.77 -27.42 12.15
C SER A 344 -2.24 -26.19 11.39
N LYS A 345 -1.86 -24.97 11.81
CA LYS A 345 -2.27 -23.70 11.21
C LYS A 345 -1.37 -23.21 10.08
N ARG A 346 -0.11 -23.60 10.08
CA ARG A 346 0.88 -23.08 9.12
C ARG A 346 1.00 -24.00 7.89
N PRO A 347 1.41 -23.46 6.72
CA PRO A 347 1.61 -24.24 5.50
C PRO A 347 2.66 -25.34 5.66
N PHE A 348 2.64 -26.32 4.75
CA PHE A 348 3.51 -27.51 4.81
C PHE A 348 5.02 -27.22 4.80
N TYR A 349 5.41 -26.11 4.20
CA TYR A 349 6.81 -25.70 4.07
C TYR A 349 7.38 -25.00 5.32
N THR A 350 6.56 -24.74 6.33
CA THR A 350 6.99 -24.02 7.54
C THR A 350 7.79 -24.96 8.45
N LYS A 351 8.95 -24.49 8.95
CA LYS A 351 9.83 -25.25 9.85
C LYS A 351 9.16 -25.43 11.19
N GLU A 352 9.09 -26.66 11.69
CA GLU A 352 8.71 -26.95 13.06
C GLU A 352 9.86 -26.63 14.01
N ASP A 353 9.54 -26.15 15.20
CA ASP A 353 10.53 -25.90 16.23
C ASP A 353 10.85 -27.20 16.99
N SER A 354 12.10 -27.66 16.88
CA SER A 354 12.56 -28.88 17.60
C SER A 354 12.63 -28.69 19.11
N GLU A 355 12.74 -27.43 19.58
CA GLU A 355 12.80 -27.11 21.02
C GLU A 355 11.38 -26.94 21.61
N ASP A 356 10.37 -26.67 20.78
CA ASP A 356 8.97 -26.51 21.15
C ASP A 356 8.08 -27.33 20.20
N PRO A 357 8.09 -28.68 20.30
CA PRO A 357 7.40 -29.57 19.38
C PRO A 357 5.90 -29.27 19.26
N GLY A 358 5.37 -29.29 18.03
CA GLY A 358 3.99 -28.94 17.73
C GLY A 358 3.79 -27.48 17.35
N TYR A 359 4.80 -26.66 17.54
CA TYR A 359 4.82 -25.24 17.12
C TYR A 359 5.85 -25.02 16.00
N THR A 360 5.70 -23.91 15.29
CA THR A 360 6.52 -23.58 14.13
C THR A 360 7.41 -22.36 14.41
N LYS A 361 8.56 -22.30 13.76
CA LYS A 361 9.43 -21.11 13.67
C LYS A 361 8.85 -20.08 12.70
N SER A 362 7.57 -19.73 12.89
CA SER A 362 6.86 -18.73 12.11
C SER A 362 6.41 -17.57 12.99
N PHE A 363 6.09 -16.48 12.36
CA PHE A 363 5.57 -15.28 13.01
C PHE A 363 4.58 -14.53 12.14
N ASP A 364 3.74 -13.74 12.78
CA ASP A 364 2.98 -12.66 12.18
C ASP A 364 3.45 -11.33 12.74
N CYS A 365 3.48 -10.30 11.90
CA CYS A 365 3.70 -8.92 12.34
C CYS A 365 2.34 -8.20 12.35
N LEU A 366 1.95 -7.75 13.53
CA LEU A 366 0.73 -6.96 13.72
C LEU A 366 1.07 -5.48 13.72
N TYR A 367 0.21 -4.68 13.10
CA TYR A 367 0.33 -3.24 13.04
C TYR A 367 -1.04 -2.57 13.16
N ARG A 368 -1.21 -1.71 14.16
CA ARG A 368 -2.46 -0.97 14.42
C ARG A 368 -3.71 -1.83 14.28
N GLY A 369 -3.70 -3.01 14.92
CA GLY A 369 -4.84 -3.91 15.04
C GLY A 369 -5.10 -4.79 13.83
N VAL A 370 -4.07 -5.07 13.01
CA VAL A 370 -4.20 -6.02 11.90
C VAL A 370 -2.87 -6.70 11.61
N GLU A 371 -2.92 -7.98 11.25
CA GLU A 371 -1.80 -8.68 10.63
C GLU A 371 -1.49 -8.07 9.25
N ILE A 372 -0.27 -7.53 9.12
CA ILE A 372 0.24 -6.98 7.85
C ILE A 372 1.21 -7.92 7.15
N THR A 373 1.84 -8.82 7.89
CA THR A 373 2.91 -9.70 7.39
C THR A 373 2.83 -11.05 8.06
N THR A 374 3.01 -12.10 7.28
CA THR A 374 3.31 -13.45 7.76
C THR A 374 4.69 -13.88 7.28
N GLY A 375 5.48 -14.45 8.18
CA GLY A 375 6.83 -14.91 7.88
C GLY A 375 7.27 -16.14 8.68
N GLY A 376 8.50 -16.57 8.43
CA GLY A 376 9.11 -17.64 9.21
C GLY A 376 10.21 -18.38 8.48
N GLN A 377 10.88 -19.24 9.24
CA GLN A 377 11.85 -20.21 8.74
C GLN A 377 11.14 -21.32 7.97
N ARG A 378 11.78 -21.80 6.91
CA ARG A 378 11.24 -22.85 6.05
C ARG A 378 11.93 -24.18 6.32
N ARG A 379 11.26 -25.29 5.96
CA ARG A 379 11.90 -26.60 5.82
C ARG A 379 12.90 -26.51 4.67
N ASP A 380 14.08 -27.08 4.81
CA ASP A 380 15.20 -26.84 3.90
C ASP A 380 15.70 -28.11 3.20
N ASN A 381 15.09 -29.25 3.45
CA ASN A 381 15.44 -30.52 2.81
C ASN A 381 14.21 -31.30 2.34
N VAL A 382 14.43 -32.23 1.40
CA VAL A 382 13.36 -33.00 0.77
C VAL A 382 12.56 -33.83 1.78
N ALA A 383 13.24 -34.49 2.72
CA ALA A 383 12.59 -35.36 3.70
C ALA A 383 11.61 -34.61 4.59
N GLU A 384 12.03 -33.44 5.11
CA GLU A 384 11.15 -32.58 5.91
C GLU A 384 9.98 -32.01 5.08
N MET A 385 10.23 -31.66 3.79
CA MET A 385 9.18 -31.18 2.90
C MET A 385 8.13 -32.27 2.64
N GLU A 386 8.55 -33.50 2.34
CA GLU A 386 7.63 -34.62 2.14
C GLU A 386 6.82 -34.94 3.40
N GLU A 387 7.44 -34.85 4.58
CA GLU A 387 6.75 -34.97 5.86
C GLU A 387 5.69 -33.86 6.02
N GLY A 388 6.05 -32.60 5.75
CA GLY A 388 5.13 -31.46 5.81
C GLY A 388 3.95 -31.63 4.86
N LEU A 389 4.19 -32.05 3.62
CA LEU A 389 3.13 -32.36 2.64
C LEU A 389 2.20 -33.47 3.17
N LYS A 390 2.77 -34.55 3.70
CA LYS A 390 2.00 -35.65 4.29
C LYS A 390 1.11 -35.21 5.45
N LEU A 391 1.64 -34.37 6.35
CA LEU A 391 0.88 -33.81 7.49
C LEU A 391 -0.32 -32.99 7.03
N LYS A 392 -0.24 -32.36 5.86
CA LYS A 392 -1.34 -31.59 5.24
C LYS A 392 -2.21 -32.41 4.30
N GLY A 393 -1.96 -33.72 4.16
CA GLY A 393 -2.72 -34.59 3.25
C GLY A 393 -2.42 -34.35 1.77
N LEU A 394 -1.32 -33.69 1.46
CA LEU A 394 -0.86 -33.37 0.10
C LEU A 394 0.08 -34.46 -0.42
N LYS A 395 0.15 -34.64 -1.75
CA LYS A 395 1.01 -35.64 -2.38
C LYS A 395 2.25 -34.98 -2.95
N ALA A 396 3.42 -35.56 -2.67
CA ALA A 396 4.71 -35.05 -3.11
C ALA A 396 4.88 -34.99 -4.64
N ASP A 397 4.21 -35.88 -5.38
CA ASP A 397 4.23 -35.87 -6.85
C ASP A 397 3.66 -34.58 -7.46
N GLN A 398 2.69 -33.96 -6.82
CA GLN A 398 2.10 -32.69 -7.22
C GLN A 398 3.10 -31.51 -7.05
N PHE A 399 4.10 -31.66 -6.20
CA PHE A 399 5.13 -30.67 -5.91
C PHE A 399 6.51 -31.06 -6.45
N SER A 400 6.58 -32.03 -7.34
CA SER A 400 7.85 -32.57 -7.84
C SER A 400 8.77 -31.50 -8.45
N PHE A 401 8.21 -30.52 -9.18
CA PHE A 401 8.96 -29.40 -9.74
C PHE A 401 9.59 -28.52 -8.64
N TYR A 402 8.85 -28.25 -7.58
CA TYR A 402 9.32 -27.47 -6.45
C TYR A 402 10.37 -28.23 -5.62
N LEU A 403 10.16 -29.54 -5.36
CA LEU A 403 11.08 -30.38 -4.59
C LEU A 403 12.45 -30.55 -5.25
N GLN A 404 12.57 -30.37 -6.58
CA GLN A 404 13.86 -30.39 -7.26
C GLN A 404 14.86 -29.36 -6.71
N ALA A 405 14.40 -28.17 -6.29
CA ALA A 405 15.27 -27.16 -5.71
C ALA A 405 15.92 -27.66 -4.41
N PHE A 406 15.18 -28.39 -3.59
CA PHE A 406 15.68 -28.93 -2.30
C PHE A 406 16.60 -30.14 -2.53
N ALA A 407 16.35 -30.93 -3.56
CA ALA A 407 17.21 -32.04 -3.93
C ALA A 407 18.58 -31.59 -4.46
N THR A 408 18.73 -30.34 -4.88
CA THR A 408 19.99 -29.78 -5.37
C THR A 408 20.78 -29.00 -4.31
N GLY A 409 20.32 -29.05 -3.06
CA GLY A 409 20.97 -28.37 -1.92
C GLY A 409 20.41 -26.97 -1.67
N MET A 410 19.60 -26.86 -0.63
CA MET A 410 18.99 -25.60 -0.19
C MET A 410 19.57 -25.20 1.17
N PRO A 411 20.06 -23.97 1.37
CA PRO A 411 20.49 -23.53 2.69
C PRO A 411 19.30 -23.38 3.64
N PRO A 412 19.51 -23.37 4.97
CA PRO A 412 18.52 -22.86 5.90
C PRO A 412 18.04 -21.47 5.43
N HIS A 413 16.75 -21.28 5.29
CA HIS A 413 16.19 -20.07 4.69
C HIS A 413 14.83 -19.70 5.27
N GLY A 414 14.43 -18.50 5.01
CA GLY A 414 13.13 -17.99 5.38
C GLY A 414 12.84 -16.63 4.78
N GLY A 415 11.64 -16.15 5.03
CA GLY A 415 11.19 -14.88 4.48
C GLY A 415 9.78 -14.52 4.89
N ILE A 416 9.24 -13.52 4.23
CA ILE A 416 7.93 -12.94 4.55
C ILE A 416 7.06 -12.74 3.29
N GLY A 417 5.75 -12.60 3.53
CA GLY A 417 4.83 -11.97 2.62
C GLY A 417 4.08 -10.85 3.35
N MET A 418 4.09 -9.64 2.80
CA MET A 418 3.46 -8.46 3.37
C MET A 418 2.43 -7.87 2.41
N GLY A 419 1.21 -7.61 2.89
CA GLY A 419 0.13 -7.01 2.09
C GLY A 419 0.28 -5.49 2.00
N LEU A 420 0.54 -4.97 0.78
CA LEU A 420 0.72 -3.53 0.54
C LEU A 420 -0.51 -2.72 0.92
N GLU A 421 -1.70 -3.18 0.54
CA GLU A 421 -2.96 -2.48 0.78
C GLU A 421 -3.30 -2.43 2.28
N ARG A 422 -3.05 -3.52 3.03
CA ARG A 422 -3.23 -3.54 4.49
C ARG A 422 -2.27 -2.57 5.17
N LEU A 423 -1.00 -2.57 4.78
CA LEU A 423 0.00 -1.64 5.31
C LEU A 423 -0.40 -0.19 5.01
N THR A 424 -0.76 0.13 3.76
CA THR A 424 -1.23 1.47 3.36
C THR A 424 -2.49 1.88 4.12
N GLN A 425 -3.46 0.97 4.26
CA GLN A 425 -4.70 1.19 5.01
C GLN A 425 -4.39 1.64 6.44
N LYS A 426 -3.52 0.92 7.12
CA LYS A 426 -3.20 1.19 8.53
C LYS A 426 -2.27 2.39 8.70
N PHE A 427 -1.40 2.65 7.74
CA PHE A 427 -0.57 3.84 7.72
C PHE A 427 -1.40 5.12 7.71
N LEU A 428 -2.45 5.13 6.90
CA LEU A 428 -3.32 6.30 6.70
C LEU A 428 -4.63 6.26 7.51
N GLY A 429 -4.82 5.27 8.37
CA GLY A 429 -6.04 5.15 9.18
C GLY A 429 -7.32 4.95 8.37
N LEU A 430 -7.23 4.33 7.17
CA LEU A 430 -8.39 4.10 6.30
C LEU A 430 -9.31 3.04 6.91
N SER A 431 -10.61 3.27 6.83
CA SER A 431 -11.62 2.37 7.40
C SER A 431 -11.78 1.06 6.62
N ASN A 432 -11.40 1.03 5.35
CA ASN A 432 -11.59 -0.11 4.47
C ASN A 432 -10.40 -0.27 3.52
N VAL A 433 -9.87 -1.50 3.39
CA VAL A 433 -8.72 -1.82 2.52
C VAL A 433 -8.98 -1.51 1.03
N LYS A 434 -10.24 -1.49 0.59
CA LYS A 434 -10.64 -1.11 -0.77
C LYS A 434 -10.28 0.34 -1.10
N GLN A 435 -10.16 1.21 -0.10
CA GLN A 435 -9.69 2.59 -0.30
C GLN A 435 -8.21 2.65 -0.72
N ALA A 436 -7.42 1.69 -0.23
CA ALA A 436 -6.00 1.53 -0.57
C ALA A 436 -5.76 0.79 -1.90
N THR A 437 -6.79 0.54 -2.69
CA THR A 437 -6.70 -0.11 -4.00
C THR A 437 -7.23 0.82 -5.07
N THR A 438 -6.50 0.99 -6.18
CA THR A 438 -6.96 1.83 -7.30
C THR A 438 -8.26 1.31 -7.88
N PHE A 439 -8.32 0.03 -8.20
CA PHE A 439 -9.48 -0.66 -8.75
C PHE A 439 -9.67 -2.00 -8.03
N PRO A 440 -10.38 -2.02 -6.87
CA PRO A 440 -10.47 -3.23 -6.04
C PRO A 440 -11.28 -4.33 -6.69
N ARG A 441 -10.81 -5.57 -6.50
CA ARG A 441 -11.49 -6.81 -6.85
C ARG A 441 -12.00 -7.47 -5.59
N GLU A 442 -13.28 -7.80 -5.58
CA GLU A 442 -13.93 -8.51 -4.48
C GLU A 442 -15.09 -9.35 -5.03
N ILE A 443 -15.67 -10.21 -4.20
CA ILE A 443 -16.73 -11.14 -4.62
C ILE A 443 -17.89 -10.46 -5.37
N ASN A 444 -18.22 -9.22 -5.04
CA ASN A 444 -19.33 -8.45 -5.62
C ASN A 444 -18.87 -7.39 -6.62
N ARG A 445 -17.58 -7.31 -6.96
CA ARG A 445 -17.03 -6.24 -7.81
C ARG A 445 -15.86 -6.74 -8.67
N ILE A 446 -15.97 -6.43 -9.95
CA ILE A 446 -14.83 -6.42 -10.88
C ILE A 446 -14.51 -4.97 -11.23
N ASP A 447 -14.92 -4.44 -12.35
CA ASP A 447 -14.76 -3.00 -12.65
C ASP A 447 -15.89 -2.17 -12.04
N ASN A 448 -17.10 -2.73 -12.05
CA ASN A 448 -18.29 -2.17 -11.42
C ASN A 448 -18.86 -3.16 -10.41
N LEU A 449 -19.78 -2.67 -9.57
CA LEU A 449 -20.56 -3.56 -8.72
C LEU A 449 -21.33 -4.57 -9.58
N LEU A 450 -21.18 -5.84 -9.26
CA LEU A 450 -21.87 -6.91 -9.97
C LEU A 450 -23.34 -6.95 -9.54
N SER A 451 -24.24 -7.06 -10.49
CA SER A 451 -25.65 -7.35 -10.20
C SER A 451 -25.75 -8.75 -9.60
N ILE A 452 -26.29 -8.86 -8.39
CA ILE A 452 -26.58 -10.13 -7.73
C ILE A 452 -27.88 -10.69 -8.28
#